data_58244207e5e7e03e79593bfe8bffed42
#
_entry.id   58244207e5e7e03e79593bfe8bffed42
#
_cell.length_a   1.000
_cell.length_b   1.000
_cell.length_c   1.000
_cell.angle_alpha   90.00
_cell.angle_beta   90.00
_cell.angle_gamma   90.00
#
_symmetry.space_group_name_H-M   'P 1'
#
loop_
_entity.id
_entity.type
_entity.pdbx_description
1 polymer ?
#
loop_
_entity_poly.entity_id
_entity_poly.type
_entity_poly.pdbx_seq_one_letter_code
_entity_poly.pdbx_strand_id
1 'polypeptide(L)'
;MLVLSSFLVFALASTRPSIAGDLDATEAVLDTDGEKLRAGTEYYILPVFRGRGGGLTMASTRDETCPLDVVQDPLEVSEGLPLTFTPVNPKKGVIRVSTDLNIKFSASSICAQSTVWKIQKSVNSEIQWFVTTGGVEGNPGIETITNWFKIEKAGDDYKLAFCPTVCDCGALCREVGIYIHDNGVRTLSLSDALQPFLVNFKKVGSSSSSL
;
A
#
# COMPACT_ATOMS: atom_id res chain seq x y z
N MET A 1 41.83 45.32 58.26
CA MET A 1 41.56 45.41 56.85
C MET A 1 41.14 44.01 56.42
N LEU A 2 39.82 43.79 56.29
CA LEU A 2 39.24 42.51 55.75
C LEU A 2 38.93 42.74 54.29
N VAL A 3 39.54 41.92 53.44
CA VAL A 3 39.21 41.89 51.98
C VAL A 3 38.20 40.80 51.79
N LEU A 4 36.97 41.16 51.49
CA LEU A 4 35.91 40.23 51.04
C LEU A 4 36.13 39.92 49.55
N SER A 5 36.47 38.64 49.21
CA SER A 5 36.57 38.16 47.88
C SER A 5 35.18 37.59 47.46
N SER A 6 34.50 38.26 46.53
CA SER A 6 33.17 37.89 46.00
C SER A 6 33.36 36.90 44.81
N PHE A 7 33.02 35.63 45.04
CA PHE A 7 32.99 34.63 43.94
C PHE A 7 31.67 34.73 43.18
N LEU A 8 31.77 35.18 41.94
CA LEU A 8 30.65 35.21 41.01
C LEU A 8 30.51 33.82 40.37
N VAL A 9 29.48 33.09 40.73
CA VAL A 9 29.16 31.78 40.12
C VAL A 9 28.32 32.03 38.87
N PHE A 10 28.90 31.82 37.70
CA PHE A 10 28.19 31.78 36.42
C PHE A 10 27.48 30.42 36.27
N ALA A 11 26.15 30.39 36.40
CA ALA A 11 25.32 29.25 36.04
C ALA A 11 25.14 29.20 34.52
N LEU A 12 25.84 28.28 33.84
CA LEU A 12 25.62 27.96 32.45
C LEU A 12 24.31 27.20 32.33
N ALA A 13 23.24 27.86 31.89
CA ALA A 13 22.00 27.25 31.54
C ALA A 13 22.18 26.51 30.20
N SER A 14 22.38 25.18 30.25
CA SER A 14 22.35 24.32 29.07
C SER A 14 20.90 24.21 28.55
N THR A 15 20.57 24.99 27.56
CA THR A 15 19.32 24.79 26.78
C THR A 15 19.48 23.55 25.90
N ARG A 16 18.90 22.41 26.33
CA ARG A 16 18.75 21.24 25.50
C ARG A 16 17.68 21.58 24.45
N PRO A 17 17.94 21.41 23.14
CA PRO A 17 16.88 21.49 22.16
C PRO A 17 15.90 20.36 22.45
N SER A 18 14.66 20.68 22.80
CA SER A 18 13.56 19.71 22.80
C SER A 18 13.32 19.32 21.35
N ILE A 19 13.78 18.14 20.96
CA ILE A 19 13.28 17.46 19.76
C ILE A 19 11.87 17.04 20.13
N ALA A 20 10.90 17.91 19.85
CA ALA A 20 9.50 17.52 19.77
C ALA A 20 9.38 16.61 18.54
N GLY A 21 9.72 15.33 18.70
CA GLY A 21 9.37 14.31 17.73
C GLY A 21 7.87 14.31 17.63
N ASP A 22 7.38 14.45 16.40
CA ASP A 22 5.97 14.26 16.04
C ASP A 22 5.61 12.80 16.42
N LEU A 23 5.10 12.61 17.63
CA LEU A 23 4.81 11.30 18.24
C LEU A 23 3.63 10.58 17.57
N ASP A 24 3.06 11.17 16.50
CA ASP A 24 1.88 10.66 15.80
C ASP A 24 2.10 10.42 14.29
N ALA A 25 3.33 10.46 13.81
CA ALA A 25 3.63 10.19 12.41
C ALA A 25 3.89 8.69 12.23
N THR A 26 2.89 7.95 11.71
CA THR A 26 3.08 6.57 11.26
C THR A 26 4.29 6.45 10.32
N GLU A 27 5.02 5.33 10.39
CA GLU A 27 6.23 5.06 9.62
C GLU A 27 5.98 5.24 8.11
N ALA A 28 6.95 5.79 7.37
CA ALA A 28 6.87 5.87 5.92
C ALA A 28 7.11 4.50 5.30
N VAL A 29 6.36 4.17 4.25
CA VAL A 29 6.65 3.00 3.40
C VAL A 29 7.88 3.30 2.57
N LEU A 30 8.80 2.34 2.48
CA LEU A 30 10.04 2.44 1.71
C LEU A 30 9.96 1.56 0.46
N ASP A 31 10.61 1.98 -0.61
CA ASP A 31 10.83 1.16 -1.79
C ASP A 31 12.10 0.29 -1.65
N THR A 32 12.41 -0.49 -2.69
CA THR A 32 13.59 -1.37 -2.72
C THR A 32 14.91 -0.62 -2.67
N ASP A 33 14.92 0.67 -2.95
CA ASP A 33 16.12 1.53 -2.87
C ASP A 33 16.24 2.21 -1.48
N GLY A 34 15.28 1.94 -0.55
CA GLY A 34 15.21 2.54 0.78
C GLY A 34 14.63 3.95 0.78
N GLU A 35 14.09 4.41 -0.34
CA GLU A 35 13.48 5.72 -0.48
C GLU A 35 11.98 5.69 -0.10
N LYS A 36 11.49 6.80 0.46
CA LYS A 36 10.08 6.89 0.87
C LYS A 36 9.14 6.88 -0.34
N LEU A 37 8.13 6.02 -0.33
CA LEU A 37 7.06 6.06 -1.34
C LEU A 37 6.36 7.41 -1.33
N ARG A 38 6.10 7.92 -2.53
CA ARG A 38 5.46 9.23 -2.74
C ARG A 38 4.17 9.10 -3.54
N ALA A 39 3.17 9.87 -3.13
CA ALA A 39 1.92 9.98 -3.86
C ALA A 39 2.17 10.43 -5.31
N GLY A 40 1.46 9.82 -6.26
CA GLY A 40 1.55 10.15 -7.68
C GLY A 40 2.84 9.69 -8.38
N THR A 41 3.78 9.09 -7.66
CA THR A 41 4.95 8.43 -8.27
C THR A 41 4.60 6.99 -8.61
N GLU A 42 5.12 6.51 -9.74
CA GLU A 42 4.85 5.16 -10.23
C GLU A 42 5.80 4.13 -9.62
N TYR A 43 5.21 3.02 -9.19
CA TYR A 43 5.90 1.87 -8.61
C TYR A 43 5.36 0.57 -9.19
N TYR A 44 6.16 -0.49 -9.14
CA TYR A 44 5.72 -1.86 -9.28
C TYR A 44 5.52 -2.47 -7.89
N ILE A 45 4.48 -3.29 -7.73
CA ILE A 45 4.29 -4.15 -6.56
C ILE A 45 4.81 -5.54 -6.92
N LEU A 46 5.89 -5.95 -6.26
CA LEU A 46 6.60 -7.20 -6.52
C LEU A 46 6.43 -8.17 -5.36
N PRO A 47 6.30 -9.48 -5.63
CA PRO A 47 6.27 -10.47 -4.57
C PRO A 47 7.63 -10.58 -3.87
N VAL A 48 7.61 -10.78 -2.55
CA VAL A 48 8.81 -11.09 -1.77
C VAL A 48 9.32 -12.49 -2.11
N PHE A 49 8.42 -13.46 -2.17
CA PHE A 49 8.77 -14.84 -2.49
C PHE A 49 8.82 -15.07 -4.00
N ARG A 50 9.99 -15.52 -4.45
CA ARG A 50 10.23 -15.89 -5.85
C ARG A 50 9.73 -17.31 -6.15
N GLY A 51 9.62 -17.64 -7.46
CA GLY A 51 9.19 -18.98 -7.93
C GLY A 51 7.69 -19.17 -7.96
N ARG A 52 6.90 -18.10 -7.80
CA ARG A 52 5.44 -18.14 -7.76
C ARG A 52 4.75 -17.09 -8.62
N GLY A 53 5.45 -16.48 -9.55
CA GLY A 53 4.98 -15.41 -10.43
C GLY A 53 5.63 -14.08 -10.14
N GLY A 54 5.39 -13.13 -11.04
CA GLY A 54 5.96 -11.78 -11.04
C GLY A 54 5.10 -10.74 -10.31
N GLY A 55 5.24 -9.49 -10.75
CA GLY A 55 4.51 -8.34 -10.21
C GLY A 55 3.01 -8.36 -10.54
N LEU A 56 2.31 -7.35 -10.07
CA LEU A 56 0.86 -7.26 -10.23
C LEU A 56 0.47 -6.66 -11.58
N THR A 57 -0.59 -7.21 -12.17
CA THR A 57 -1.16 -6.77 -13.44
C THR A 57 -2.69 -6.88 -13.40
N MET A 58 -3.37 -6.69 -14.53
CA MET A 58 -4.82 -6.78 -14.69
C MET A 58 -5.19 -7.88 -15.68
N ALA A 59 -6.18 -8.71 -15.36
CA ALA A 59 -6.73 -9.70 -16.29
C ALA A 59 -8.22 -9.94 -16.01
N SER A 60 -8.93 -10.42 -17.03
CA SER A 60 -10.26 -10.97 -16.84
C SER A 60 -10.14 -12.39 -16.27
N THR A 61 -10.76 -12.65 -15.12
CA THR A 61 -10.79 -13.97 -14.47
C THR A 61 -12.21 -14.53 -14.36
N ARG A 62 -13.19 -13.78 -14.87
CA ARG A 62 -14.62 -14.09 -14.85
C ARG A 62 -15.18 -14.18 -16.26
N ASP A 63 -16.42 -14.64 -16.39
CA ASP A 63 -17.12 -14.70 -17.68
C ASP A 63 -17.29 -13.32 -18.32
N GLU A 64 -17.42 -12.28 -17.47
CA GLU A 64 -17.47 -10.89 -17.93
C GLU A 64 -16.05 -10.34 -18.08
N THR A 65 -15.79 -9.67 -19.22
CA THR A 65 -14.48 -9.08 -19.50
C THR A 65 -14.14 -7.91 -18.57
N CYS A 66 -15.13 -7.15 -18.12
CA CYS A 66 -14.96 -5.94 -17.29
C CYS A 66 -15.86 -5.95 -16.05
N PRO A 67 -15.38 -5.41 -14.92
CA PRO A 67 -14.05 -4.86 -14.68
C PRO A 67 -12.97 -5.95 -14.65
N LEU A 68 -11.70 -5.57 -14.86
CA LEU A 68 -10.57 -6.50 -14.73
C LEU A 68 -10.25 -6.76 -13.26
N ASP A 69 -9.81 -7.95 -12.96
CA ASP A 69 -9.29 -8.31 -11.64
C ASP A 69 -7.80 -8.00 -11.53
N VAL A 70 -7.34 -7.72 -10.31
CA VAL A 70 -5.93 -7.57 -10.02
C VAL A 70 -5.32 -8.97 -9.85
N VAL A 71 -4.36 -9.29 -10.71
CA VAL A 71 -3.73 -10.61 -10.75
C VAL A 71 -2.23 -10.51 -10.63
N GLN A 72 -1.60 -11.57 -10.15
CA GLN A 72 -0.17 -11.73 -10.22
C GLN A 72 0.22 -12.26 -11.59
N ASP A 73 1.20 -11.63 -12.25
CA ASP A 73 1.70 -12.09 -13.55
C ASP A 73 2.31 -13.51 -13.40
N PRO A 74 1.97 -14.46 -14.28
CA PRO A 74 2.52 -15.80 -14.22
C PRO A 74 4.04 -15.86 -14.50
N LEU A 75 4.58 -14.85 -15.21
CA LEU A 75 6.00 -14.76 -15.51
C LEU A 75 6.76 -14.12 -14.33
N GLU A 76 7.62 -14.88 -13.70
CA GLU A 76 8.36 -14.41 -12.52
C GLU A 76 9.25 -13.19 -12.78
N VAL A 77 9.76 -13.07 -14.00
CA VAL A 77 10.61 -11.93 -14.41
C VAL A 77 9.81 -10.67 -14.75
N SER A 78 8.49 -10.78 -14.84
CA SER A 78 7.62 -9.64 -15.12
C SER A 78 7.50 -8.75 -13.88
N GLU A 79 7.71 -7.46 -14.05
CA GLU A 79 7.46 -6.47 -13.00
C GLU A 79 5.96 -6.13 -12.87
N GLY A 80 5.12 -6.61 -13.79
CA GLY A 80 3.71 -6.29 -13.87
C GLY A 80 3.47 -4.90 -14.47
N LEU A 81 2.40 -4.24 -14.04
CA LEU A 81 2.03 -2.91 -14.47
C LEU A 81 2.37 -1.87 -13.41
N PRO A 82 2.83 -0.67 -13.81
CA PRO A 82 3.07 0.43 -12.89
C PRO A 82 1.77 0.91 -12.26
N LEU A 83 1.87 1.36 -11.02
CA LEU A 83 0.74 1.88 -10.26
C LEU A 83 1.14 3.07 -9.39
N THR A 84 0.15 3.84 -9.00
CA THR A 84 0.29 5.00 -8.11
C THR A 84 -0.56 4.81 -6.85
N PHE A 85 -0.16 5.53 -5.80
CA PHE A 85 -0.85 5.57 -4.51
C PHE A 85 -1.37 6.98 -4.23
N THR A 86 -2.62 7.09 -3.79
CA THR A 86 -3.22 8.34 -3.36
C THR A 86 -3.69 8.19 -1.92
N PRO A 87 -3.00 8.80 -0.94
CA PRO A 87 -3.39 8.70 0.47
C PRO A 87 -4.70 9.46 0.73
N VAL A 88 -5.44 9.05 1.77
CA VAL A 88 -6.70 9.69 2.19
C VAL A 88 -6.55 11.20 2.41
N ASN A 89 -5.37 11.65 2.85
CA ASN A 89 -5.02 13.07 2.86
C ASN A 89 -4.02 13.36 1.73
N PRO A 90 -4.49 13.85 0.56
CA PRO A 90 -3.64 14.04 -0.62
C PRO A 90 -2.56 15.12 -0.45
N LYS A 91 -2.67 15.98 0.58
CA LYS A 91 -1.64 16.98 0.91
C LYS A 91 -0.40 16.34 1.54
N LYS A 92 -0.52 15.13 2.08
CA LYS A 92 0.61 14.35 2.61
C LYS A 92 1.26 13.59 1.47
N GLY A 93 2.30 14.14 0.85
CA GLY A 93 2.97 13.55 -0.32
C GLY A 93 3.75 12.25 -0.07
N VAL A 94 3.84 11.76 1.19
CA VAL A 94 4.52 10.51 1.57
C VAL A 94 3.49 9.45 1.94
N ILE A 95 3.63 8.27 1.38
CA ILE A 95 2.81 7.10 1.73
C ILE A 95 3.32 6.50 3.05
N ARG A 96 2.37 6.23 3.97
CA ARG A 96 2.68 5.74 5.31
C ARG A 96 1.95 4.43 5.58
N VAL A 97 2.57 3.58 6.41
CA VAL A 97 1.93 2.35 6.89
C VAL A 97 0.63 2.67 7.64
N SER A 98 -0.29 1.71 7.64
CA SER A 98 -1.58 1.78 8.35
C SER A 98 -2.46 2.99 7.99
N THR A 99 -2.18 3.65 6.86
CA THR A 99 -2.95 4.81 6.38
C THR A 99 -3.80 4.41 5.17
N ASP A 100 -5.07 4.83 5.18
CA ASP A 100 -5.96 4.58 4.04
C ASP A 100 -5.45 5.26 2.77
N LEU A 101 -5.44 4.50 1.67
CA LEU A 101 -5.01 4.96 0.36
C LEU A 101 -5.79 4.27 -0.76
N ASN A 102 -5.90 4.96 -1.89
CA ASN A 102 -6.30 4.34 -3.14
C ASN A 102 -5.07 3.83 -3.89
N ILE A 103 -5.23 2.72 -4.58
CA ILE A 103 -4.23 2.12 -5.47
C ILE A 103 -4.79 2.14 -6.88
N LYS A 104 -3.98 2.55 -7.87
CA LYS A 104 -4.43 2.70 -9.24
C LYS A 104 -3.33 2.28 -10.20
N PHE A 105 -3.65 1.45 -11.19
CA PHE A 105 -2.71 1.20 -12.28
C PHE A 105 -2.58 2.42 -13.18
N SER A 106 -1.36 2.76 -13.55
CA SER A 106 -1.02 3.84 -14.50
C SER A 106 -1.08 3.37 -15.96
N ALA A 107 -1.64 2.20 -16.20
CA ALA A 107 -1.78 1.61 -17.53
C ALA A 107 -3.20 1.80 -18.08
N SER A 108 -3.32 1.86 -19.40
CA SER A 108 -4.61 1.84 -20.08
C SER A 108 -5.26 0.46 -19.98
N SER A 109 -6.58 0.42 -19.92
CA SER A 109 -7.40 -0.79 -19.88
C SER A 109 -8.35 -0.82 -21.09
N ILE A 110 -8.74 -2.02 -21.50
CA ILE A 110 -9.81 -2.22 -22.49
C ILE A 110 -11.20 -1.91 -21.91
N CYS A 111 -11.29 -1.80 -20.57
CA CYS A 111 -12.53 -1.48 -19.89
C CYS A 111 -12.74 0.03 -19.80
N ALA A 112 -13.97 0.49 -19.93
CA ALA A 112 -14.34 1.90 -19.76
C ALA A 112 -14.18 2.40 -18.32
N GLN A 113 -14.18 1.48 -17.34
CA GLN A 113 -14.03 1.77 -15.94
C GLN A 113 -12.59 2.21 -15.62
N SER A 114 -12.44 2.93 -14.51
CA SER A 114 -11.12 3.34 -14.01
C SER A 114 -10.27 2.12 -13.63
N THR A 115 -8.96 2.33 -13.54
CA THR A 115 -8.00 1.32 -13.05
C THR A 115 -7.75 1.41 -11.54
N VAL A 116 -8.55 2.20 -10.81
CA VAL A 116 -8.53 2.28 -9.35
C VAL A 116 -9.03 0.96 -8.77
N TRP A 117 -8.34 0.46 -7.78
CA TRP A 117 -8.70 -0.78 -7.11
C TRP A 117 -9.94 -0.62 -6.23
N LYS A 118 -10.74 -1.66 -6.19
CA LYS A 118 -11.82 -1.85 -5.22
C LYS A 118 -11.95 -3.32 -4.86
N ILE A 119 -12.61 -3.62 -3.76
CA ILE A 119 -13.03 -4.99 -3.48
C ILE A 119 -14.42 -5.23 -4.08
N GLN A 120 -14.61 -6.44 -4.59
CA GLN A 120 -15.90 -6.92 -5.11
C GLN A 120 -16.16 -8.34 -4.60
N LYS A 121 -17.36 -8.57 -4.07
CA LYS A 121 -17.78 -9.89 -3.63
C LYS A 121 -17.84 -10.86 -4.81
N SER A 122 -17.34 -12.08 -4.62
CA SER A 122 -17.51 -13.15 -5.63
C SER A 122 -18.97 -13.51 -5.80
N VAL A 123 -19.40 -13.70 -7.03
CA VAL A 123 -20.77 -14.19 -7.33
C VAL A 123 -20.94 -15.67 -6.99
N ASN A 124 -19.83 -16.41 -6.98
CA ASN A 124 -19.82 -17.86 -6.76
C ASN A 124 -19.46 -18.27 -5.33
N SER A 125 -19.19 -17.30 -4.44
CA SER A 125 -18.83 -17.55 -3.05
C SER A 125 -19.27 -16.40 -2.15
N GLU A 126 -19.96 -16.72 -1.06
CA GLU A 126 -20.41 -15.71 -0.09
C GLU A 126 -19.28 -15.14 0.77
N ILE A 127 -18.18 -15.88 0.89
CA ILE A 127 -17.07 -15.55 1.82
C ILE A 127 -15.84 -14.97 1.10
N GLN A 128 -15.82 -14.97 -0.25
CA GLN A 128 -14.67 -14.55 -1.03
C GLN A 128 -14.89 -13.20 -1.70
N TRP A 129 -13.87 -12.35 -1.59
CA TRP A 129 -13.84 -11.03 -2.19
C TRP A 129 -12.58 -10.91 -3.04
N PHE A 130 -12.72 -10.43 -4.25
CA PHE A 130 -11.60 -10.16 -5.15
C PHE A 130 -11.26 -8.68 -5.19
N VAL A 131 -9.99 -8.38 -5.41
CA VAL A 131 -9.53 -7.03 -5.74
C VAL A 131 -9.70 -6.84 -7.24
N THR A 132 -10.50 -5.86 -7.63
CA THR A 132 -10.83 -5.55 -9.03
C THR A 132 -10.54 -4.09 -9.34
N THR A 133 -10.54 -3.74 -10.62
CA THR A 133 -10.54 -2.36 -11.09
C THR A 133 -11.95 -1.75 -11.06
N GLY A 134 -12.08 -0.48 -11.44
CA GLY A 134 -13.37 0.22 -11.51
C GLY A 134 -13.77 0.93 -10.21
N GLY A 135 -12.82 1.14 -9.30
CA GLY A 135 -13.00 1.97 -8.11
C GLY A 135 -13.03 3.45 -8.42
N VAL A 136 -13.24 4.27 -7.41
CA VAL A 136 -13.21 5.73 -7.45
C VAL A 136 -12.06 6.23 -6.60
N GLU A 137 -11.25 7.12 -7.14
CA GLU A 137 -10.14 7.74 -6.43
C GLU A 137 -10.64 8.93 -5.59
N GLY A 138 -10.18 9.02 -4.35
CA GLY A 138 -10.58 10.10 -3.44
C GLY A 138 -11.97 9.89 -2.83
N ASN A 139 -12.57 11.00 -2.35
CA ASN A 139 -13.89 11.05 -1.72
C ASN A 139 -14.07 10.04 -0.56
N PRO A 140 -13.24 10.13 0.52
CA PRO A 140 -13.33 9.18 1.63
C PRO A 140 -14.71 9.22 2.29
N GLY A 141 -15.31 8.05 2.47
CA GLY A 141 -16.64 7.89 3.06
C GLY A 141 -17.27 6.54 2.70
N ILE A 142 -18.52 6.35 3.14
CA ILE A 142 -19.25 5.10 2.97
C ILE A 142 -19.43 4.70 1.49
N GLU A 143 -19.65 5.66 0.60
CA GLU A 143 -19.88 5.43 -0.83
C GLU A 143 -18.66 4.86 -1.55
N THR A 144 -17.47 5.13 -1.04
CA THR A 144 -16.20 4.68 -1.62
C THR A 144 -15.43 3.72 -0.72
N ILE A 145 -16.06 3.21 0.33
CA ILE A 145 -15.40 2.37 1.34
C ILE A 145 -14.64 1.19 0.74
N THR A 146 -15.16 0.60 -0.33
CA THR A 146 -14.56 -0.55 -1.01
C THR A 146 -13.26 -0.23 -1.75
N ASN A 147 -12.88 1.05 -1.87
CA ASN A 147 -11.75 1.50 -2.68
C ASN A 147 -10.50 1.83 -1.83
N TRP A 148 -10.60 1.68 -0.50
CA TRP A 148 -9.55 2.10 0.43
C TRP A 148 -8.79 0.92 1.00
N PHE A 149 -7.50 0.91 0.75
CA PHE A 149 -6.57 -0.12 1.19
C PHE A 149 -5.54 0.48 2.14
N LYS A 150 -4.75 -0.38 2.78
CA LYS A 150 -3.60 -0.01 3.61
C LYS A 150 -2.39 -0.82 3.20
N ILE A 151 -1.22 -0.23 3.40
CA ILE A 151 0.05 -0.94 3.39
C ILE A 151 0.45 -1.14 4.85
N GLU A 152 0.66 -2.40 5.25
CA GLU A 152 1.03 -2.76 6.61
C GLU A 152 2.44 -3.36 6.62
N LYS A 153 3.17 -3.17 7.72
CA LYS A 153 4.46 -3.85 7.92
C LYS A 153 4.26 -5.36 8.13
N ALA A 154 5.21 -6.14 7.60
CA ALA A 154 5.29 -7.60 7.78
C ALA A 154 6.76 -8.01 7.90
N GLY A 155 7.35 -7.79 9.08
CA GLY A 155 8.80 -7.89 9.28
C GLY A 155 9.54 -6.77 8.53
N ASP A 156 10.49 -7.12 7.71
CA ASP A 156 11.22 -6.16 6.86
C ASP A 156 10.47 -5.81 5.57
N ASP A 157 9.44 -6.58 5.22
CA ASP A 157 8.62 -6.43 4.03
C ASP A 157 7.28 -5.74 4.33
N TYR A 158 6.38 -5.76 3.36
CA TYR A 158 5.05 -5.20 3.47
C TYR A 158 3.98 -6.22 3.05
N LYS A 159 2.75 -5.94 3.44
CA LYS A 159 1.54 -6.61 2.97
C LYS A 159 0.47 -5.58 2.67
N LEU A 160 -0.48 -5.94 1.83
CA LEU A 160 -1.66 -5.13 1.59
C LEU A 160 -2.79 -5.60 2.49
N ALA A 161 -3.58 -4.67 2.98
CA ALA A 161 -4.79 -4.95 3.76
C ALA A 161 -5.96 -4.12 3.26
N PHE A 162 -7.14 -4.70 3.33
CA PHE A 162 -8.40 -3.99 3.24
C PHE A 162 -8.96 -3.86 4.66
N CYS A 163 -8.82 -2.70 5.24
CA CYS A 163 -9.26 -2.37 6.61
C CYS A 163 -9.55 -0.86 6.68
N PRO A 164 -10.50 -0.36 5.89
CA PRO A 164 -10.72 1.07 5.73
C PRO A 164 -11.22 1.71 7.02
N THR A 165 -10.71 2.91 7.29
CA THR A 165 -11.11 3.76 8.42
C THR A 165 -11.70 5.10 7.97
N VAL A 166 -12.08 5.19 6.69
CA VAL A 166 -12.66 6.39 6.07
C VAL A 166 -14.10 6.67 6.53
N CYS A 167 -14.74 5.74 7.23
CA CYS A 167 -16.04 5.93 7.90
C CYS A 167 -16.12 5.03 9.15
N ASP A 168 -16.92 5.42 10.11
CA ASP A 168 -17.30 4.59 11.28
C ASP A 168 -18.52 3.73 10.91
N CYS A 169 -18.32 2.74 10.03
CA CYS A 169 -19.40 1.96 9.43
C CYS A 169 -19.20 0.44 9.50
N GLY A 170 -18.30 -0.02 10.38
CA GLY A 170 -18.10 -1.45 10.62
C GLY A 170 -17.57 -2.21 9.41
N ALA A 171 -16.61 -1.63 8.69
CA ALA A 171 -16.05 -2.24 7.50
C ALA A 171 -15.33 -3.56 7.78
N LEU A 172 -15.32 -4.42 6.77
CA LEU A 172 -14.49 -5.63 6.77
C LEU A 172 -13.02 -5.26 6.94
N CYS A 173 -12.29 -6.01 7.78
CA CYS A 173 -10.87 -5.83 7.99
C CYS A 173 -10.16 -7.16 7.72
N ARG A 174 -9.43 -7.27 6.61
CA ARG A 174 -8.73 -8.49 6.18
C ARG A 174 -7.47 -8.17 5.39
N GLU A 175 -6.51 -9.07 5.47
CA GLU A 175 -5.30 -9.04 4.65
C GLU A 175 -5.58 -9.50 3.22
N VAL A 176 -4.82 -8.97 2.27
CA VAL A 176 -4.89 -9.39 0.87
C VAL A 176 -3.95 -10.57 0.67
N GLY A 177 -4.49 -11.65 0.16
CA GLY A 177 -3.76 -12.85 -0.24
C GLY A 177 -3.95 -13.18 -1.72
N ILE A 178 -3.40 -14.31 -2.16
CA ILE A 178 -3.53 -14.82 -3.52
C ILE A 178 -4.48 -16.01 -3.54
N TYR A 179 -5.57 -15.88 -4.28
CA TYR A 179 -6.43 -17.00 -4.67
C TYR A 179 -5.97 -17.57 -6.01
N ILE A 180 -5.82 -18.89 -6.09
CA ILE A 180 -5.41 -19.58 -7.30
C ILE A 180 -6.64 -20.27 -7.89
N HIS A 181 -7.04 -19.84 -9.09
CA HIS A 181 -8.14 -20.45 -9.83
C HIS A 181 -7.72 -21.81 -10.40
N ASP A 182 -8.69 -22.64 -10.79
CA ASP A 182 -8.45 -23.96 -11.38
C ASP A 182 -7.59 -23.90 -12.66
N ASN A 183 -7.68 -22.82 -13.41
CA ASN A 183 -6.86 -22.53 -14.59
C ASN A 183 -5.44 -21.99 -14.26
N GLY A 184 -5.07 -21.91 -12.98
CA GLY A 184 -3.79 -21.42 -12.51
C GLY A 184 -3.64 -19.89 -12.39
N VAL A 185 -4.66 -19.12 -12.78
CA VAL A 185 -4.64 -17.65 -12.61
C VAL A 185 -4.62 -17.30 -11.12
N ARG A 186 -3.78 -16.33 -10.76
CA ARG A 186 -3.49 -15.92 -9.38
C ARG A 186 -4.05 -14.54 -9.12
N THR A 187 -5.24 -14.47 -8.50
CA THR A 187 -5.99 -13.21 -8.27
C THR A 187 -5.82 -12.73 -6.83
N LEU A 188 -5.67 -11.42 -6.62
CA LEU A 188 -5.71 -10.83 -5.29
C LEU A 188 -7.11 -10.99 -4.69
N SER A 189 -7.16 -11.49 -3.46
CA SER A 189 -8.41 -11.82 -2.80
C SER A 189 -8.32 -11.61 -1.28
N LEU A 190 -9.48 -11.37 -0.67
CA LEU A 190 -9.65 -11.32 0.78
C LEU A 190 -10.33 -12.60 1.24
N SER A 191 -9.67 -13.35 2.10
CA SER A 191 -10.24 -14.55 2.74
C SER A 191 -9.45 -14.87 4.00
N ASP A 192 -10.13 -15.35 5.04
CA ASP A 192 -9.49 -15.77 6.29
C ASP A 192 -8.62 -17.02 6.11
N ALA A 193 -8.81 -17.76 5.01
CA ALA A 193 -8.04 -18.95 4.68
C ALA A 193 -6.75 -18.66 3.90
N LEU A 194 -6.55 -17.45 3.39
CA LEU A 194 -5.38 -17.09 2.60
C LEU A 194 -4.26 -16.54 3.47
N GLN A 195 -3.02 -16.91 3.12
CA GLN A 195 -1.85 -16.25 3.70
C GLN A 195 -1.68 -14.86 3.08
N PRO A 196 -1.19 -13.86 3.84
CA PRO A 196 -0.90 -12.55 3.32
C PRO A 196 0.06 -12.60 2.13
N PHE A 197 -0.24 -11.83 1.09
CA PHE A 197 0.68 -11.65 -0.03
C PHE A 197 1.73 -10.61 0.35
N LEU A 198 2.95 -11.08 0.64
CA LEU A 198 4.07 -10.21 1.01
C LEU A 198 4.65 -9.55 -0.23
N VAL A 199 4.88 -8.25 -0.14
CA VAL A 199 5.27 -7.41 -1.27
C VAL A 199 6.37 -6.43 -0.93
N ASN A 200 7.11 -6.04 -1.97
CA ASN A 200 8.01 -4.90 -2.02
C ASN A 200 7.58 -3.93 -3.11
N PHE A 201 8.03 -2.70 -3.02
CA PHE A 201 7.74 -1.63 -3.97
C PHE A 201 9.02 -1.25 -4.72
N LYS A 202 9.00 -1.34 -6.04
CA LYS A 202 10.10 -0.91 -6.89
C LYS A 202 9.69 0.33 -7.68
N LYS A 203 10.43 1.42 -7.56
CA LYS A 203 10.16 2.65 -8.30
C LYS A 203 10.38 2.43 -9.80
N VAL A 204 9.46 2.92 -10.64
CA VAL A 204 9.62 2.84 -12.09
C VAL A 204 10.84 3.64 -12.53
N GLY A 205 11.71 3.00 -13.35
CA GLY A 205 12.94 3.61 -13.81
C GLY A 205 14.13 3.54 -12.84
N SER A 206 13.96 2.95 -11.63
CA SER A 206 15.12 2.62 -10.81
C SER A 206 15.84 1.42 -11.45
N SER A 207 17.14 1.59 -11.74
CA SER A 207 17.99 0.48 -12.11
C SER A 207 18.30 -0.33 -10.84
N SER A 208 17.91 -1.61 -10.82
CA SER A 208 18.41 -2.50 -9.77
C SER A 208 19.94 -2.53 -9.85
N SER A 209 20.62 -1.84 -8.94
CA SER A 209 22.04 -2.09 -8.71
C SER A 209 22.15 -3.49 -8.10
N SER A 210 22.40 -4.48 -8.97
CA SER A 210 22.84 -5.79 -8.52
C SER A 210 24.19 -5.63 -7.82
N LEU A 211 24.19 -5.75 -6.52
CA LEU A 211 25.38 -6.04 -5.73
C LEU A 211 25.69 -7.52 -5.82
#